data_d93baa0b2f91557ac1fb03019f2b7fe9
#
_entry.id   d93baa0b2f91557ac1fb03019f2b7fe9
#
_cell.length_a   1.000
_cell.length_b   1.000
_cell.length_c   1.000
_cell.angle_alpha   90.00
_cell.angle_beta   90.00
_cell.angle_gamma   90.00
#
_symmetry.space_group_name_H-M   'P 1'
#
loop_
_entity.id
_entity.type
_entity.pdbx_description
1 polymer ?
#
loop_
_entity_poly.entity_id
_entity_poly.type
_entity_poly.pdbx_seq_one_letter_code
_entity_poly.pdbx_strand_id
1 'polypeptide(L)'
;LEKSGKKVYTYRKLANSGELPPLDKTPEVFAISDTPRILIPEGGYSKDRNGEYSVEENVEDIYLLLCEGNAKKLRKLYVDLTGRSELVRLSTLGSWNSKYYAYTEEEAKQVILDYEAHDVPLDNMVIDTDWRDCKDGWGYDVNMELFPDMKRFLEFAHAHGVEIMFNDHPEPVEGTHVFEPKEIVYRERNLQSIMALGLDTWWYDRNWSSHLVSPTENIRWETFGLYLFADITNNFYQRQAKNNLIYRRPVIMGNVVNVDNGRYEKICDSASHRYSIQWTGDITCDFKALSQEVATMIKATNNCVAYCNADCGGHLGNPNKEEFIRWMQFGTLSPVFRPHCTNTVERFREPWIYDGETLDIVREYINLRHRLLTVIYKSAYESYESGEPIFKVAGWNYPKDKKALKRFDEYMLGPDILIKPIGETIFAQNDGKVSAYLPEGKWMYLFDGKIYMGHRTIRKEYTLREMPLFVRLGALIPLAHEARNTKQQKWDKLVYDFYPCKEATDEGYLYEDDTETTAYKQGMYRKSSYKVAYCGTCNAYVVNLFKAEGTFTGEKCFKERKITFKVHLLNKQQIRRITVNGEEVAFKVVKKDVSAFPLNADETAPDSDTLLVNVLAQVEKDYEIMFYL
;
A
#
# COMPACT_ATOMS: atom_id res chain seq x y z
N LEU A 1 5.53 33.10 17.95
CA LEU A 1 5.26 31.64 18.14
C LEU A 1 6.38 30.94 18.90
N GLU A 2 7.58 31.50 18.96
CA GLU A 2 8.72 30.96 19.73
C GLU A 2 8.69 31.27 21.23
N LYS A 3 7.83 32.15 21.68
CA LYS A 3 7.77 32.57 23.09
C LYS A 3 7.32 31.50 24.09
N SER A 4 6.88 30.35 23.64
CA SER A 4 6.41 29.26 24.52
C SER A 4 7.46 28.18 24.80
N GLY A 5 8.68 28.30 24.28
CA GLY A 5 9.75 27.29 24.44
C GLY A 5 9.47 25.93 23.75
N LYS A 6 8.35 25.78 23.05
CA LYS A 6 8.02 24.59 22.27
C LYS A 6 8.43 24.83 20.81
N LYS A 7 9.25 23.95 20.26
CA LYS A 7 9.62 23.99 18.84
C LYS A 7 8.38 23.78 17.98
N VAL A 8 8.06 24.75 17.15
CA VAL A 8 7.02 24.62 16.13
C VAL A 8 7.65 23.93 14.94
N TYR A 9 7.13 22.78 14.58
CA TYR A 9 7.51 22.11 13.34
C TYR A 9 6.44 22.41 12.29
N THR A 10 6.85 22.91 11.16
CA THR A 10 5.96 23.02 10.00
C THR A 10 5.94 21.70 9.27
N TYR A 11 4.85 21.36 8.62
CA TYR A 11 4.83 20.22 7.71
C TYR A 11 5.90 20.38 6.63
N ARG A 12 6.07 21.57 6.09
CA ARG A 12 7.10 21.88 5.09
C ARG A 12 8.51 21.88 5.71
N LYS A 13 8.64 22.22 6.97
CA LYS A 13 9.88 22.08 7.75
C LYS A 13 10.29 20.60 7.87
N LEU A 14 9.32 19.73 8.05
CA LEU A 14 9.49 18.30 7.96
C LEU A 14 9.68 17.84 6.50
N ALA A 15 8.99 18.51 5.55
CA ALA A 15 9.00 18.16 4.14
C ALA A 15 10.27 18.57 3.39
N ASN A 16 10.92 19.66 3.76
CA ASN A 16 12.05 20.20 2.99
C ASN A 16 13.38 20.24 3.77
N SER A 17 13.41 19.80 5.03
CA SER A 17 14.61 19.97 5.86
C SER A 17 15.74 19.00 5.54
N GLY A 18 15.51 18.01 4.73
CA GLY A 18 16.49 16.97 4.44
C GLY A 18 16.87 16.11 5.64
N GLU A 19 16.42 16.51 6.83
CA GLU A 19 16.63 15.77 8.05
C GLU A 19 15.29 15.26 8.54
N LEU A 20 15.15 13.97 8.55
CA LEU A 20 14.17 13.38 9.43
C LEU A 20 14.55 13.79 10.84
N PRO A 21 13.57 14.21 11.66
CA PRO A 21 13.83 14.24 13.08
C PRO A 21 14.44 12.89 13.45
N PRO A 22 15.41 12.84 14.37
CA PRO A 22 15.92 11.58 14.86
C PRO A 22 14.77 10.63 15.11
N LEU A 23 14.97 9.32 14.92
CA LEU A 23 13.93 8.30 15.07
C LEU A 23 13.17 8.39 16.43
N ASP A 24 13.76 9.08 17.40
CA ASP A 24 13.18 9.38 18.71
C ASP A 24 12.28 10.63 18.73
N LYS A 25 12.26 11.42 17.65
CA LYS A 25 11.39 12.57 17.50
C LYS A 25 10.35 12.35 16.42
N THR A 26 9.16 11.99 16.83
CA THR A 26 8.02 11.93 15.94
C THR A 26 7.78 13.31 15.34
N PRO A 27 7.58 13.45 14.02
CA PRO A 27 7.14 14.70 13.42
C PRO A 27 5.95 15.26 14.18
N GLU A 28 5.89 16.54 14.42
CA GLU A 28 4.75 17.14 15.13
C GLU A 28 3.42 17.04 14.38
N VAL A 29 3.44 16.71 13.10
CA VAL A 29 2.25 16.29 12.32
C VAL A 29 1.59 15.06 12.96
N PHE A 30 2.38 14.23 13.63
CA PHE A 30 1.96 13.04 14.37
C PHE A 30 2.35 13.11 15.83
N ALA A 31 2.94 14.22 16.26
CA ALA A 31 3.27 14.40 17.66
C ALA A 31 1.98 14.47 18.43
N ILE A 32 1.87 13.60 19.36
CA ILE A 32 0.93 13.66 20.45
C ILE A 32 1.46 14.74 21.38
N SER A 33 1.26 15.96 20.97
CA SER A 33 1.29 17.08 21.88
C SER A 33 -0.14 17.36 22.29
N ASP A 34 -0.34 17.92 23.46
CA ASP A 34 -1.66 18.36 23.91
C ASP A 34 -2.30 19.36 22.92
N THR A 35 -1.51 19.88 21.99
CA THR A 35 -1.94 20.80 20.93
C THR A 35 -1.23 20.48 19.62
N PRO A 36 -1.65 19.45 18.87
CA PRO A 36 -1.11 19.16 17.54
C PRO A 36 -1.34 20.33 16.58
N ARG A 37 -0.32 20.68 15.81
CA ARG A 37 -0.38 21.79 14.87
C ARG A 37 0.52 21.56 13.66
N ILE A 38 0.10 22.11 12.52
CA ILE A 38 0.87 22.18 11.29
C ILE A 38 0.98 23.65 10.89
N LEU A 39 2.17 24.09 10.56
CA LEU A 39 2.44 25.41 10.00
C LEU A 39 2.98 25.22 8.58
N ILE A 40 2.29 25.77 7.60
CA ILE A 40 2.68 25.74 6.19
C ILE A 40 2.96 27.17 5.75
N PRO A 41 4.22 27.56 5.54
CA PRO A 41 4.53 28.83 4.93
C PRO A 41 4.28 28.76 3.41
N GLU A 42 3.69 29.79 2.83
CA GLU A 42 3.76 30.03 1.39
C GLU A 42 5.15 30.57 1.06
N GLY A 43 5.91 29.84 0.26
CA GLY A 43 7.28 30.16 -0.05
C GLY A 43 8.30 29.19 0.53
N GLY A 44 9.55 29.48 0.33
CA GLY A 44 10.65 28.67 0.81
C GLY A 44 10.99 28.94 2.26
N TYR A 45 11.69 28.02 2.85
CA TYR A 45 12.46 28.27 4.06
C TYR A 45 13.78 27.53 3.99
N SER A 46 14.77 28.05 4.67
CA SER A 46 16.09 27.48 4.75
C SER A 46 16.42 27.02 6.17
N LYS A 47 17.31 26.07 6.29
CA LYS A 47 17.88 25.61 7.54
C LYS A 47 19.32 26.09 7.64
N ASP A 48 19.67 26.76 8.72
CA ASP A 48 21.04 27.17 8.99
C ASP A 48 21.92 26.00 9.49
N ARG A 49 23.22 26.26 9.66
CA ARG A 49 24.20 25.28 10.13
C ARG A 49 23.94 24.78 11.56
N ASN A 50 23.17 25.51 12.33
CA ASN A 50 22.80 25.17 13.71
C ASN A 50 21.49 24.39 13.78
N GLY A 51 20.86 24.11 12.62
CA GLY A 51 19.57 23.45 12.53
C GLY A 51 18.38 24.36 12.80
N GLU A 52 18.59 25.67 12.85
CA GLU A 52 17.51 26.65 12.95
C GLU A 52 16.90 26.93 11.58
N TYR A 53 15.59 27.04 11.55
CA TYR A 53 14.83 27.27 10.34
C TYR A 53 14.41 28.72 10.24
N SER A 54 14.73 29.34 9.11
CA SER A 54 14.24 30.65 8.71
C SER A 54 13.29 30.53 7.52
N VAL A 55 12.22 31.30 7.54
CA VAL A 55 11.34 31.46 6.38
C VAL A 55 12.01 32.41 5.41
N GLU A 56 12.00 32.10 4.12
CA GLU A 56 12.57 32.98 3.11
C GLU A 56 11.86 34.35 3.10
N GLU A 57 12.61 35.40 2.81
CA GLU A 57 12.21 36.81 3.06
C GLU A 57 10.94 37.29 2.34
N ASN A 58 10.42 36.52 1.37
CA ASN A 58 9.25 36.90 0.56
C ASN A 58 7.98 36.10 0.87
N VAL A 59 7.85 35.52 2.06
CA VAL A 59 6.65 34.78 2.43
C VAL A 59 5.61 35.72 3.00
N GLU A 60 4.55 35.95 2.23
CA GLU A 60 3.46 36.83 2.65
C GLU A 60 2.43 36.11 3.54
N ASP A 61 2.16 34.81 3.29
CA ASP A 61 1.14 34.05 3.97
C ASP A 61 1.65 32.78 4.67
N ILE A 62 1.03 32.49 5.80
CA ILE A 62 1.31 31.28 6.59
C ILE A 62 -0.01 30.63 7.01
N TYR A 63 -0.17 29.34 6.68
CA TYR A 63 -1.29 28.54 7.15
C TYR A 63 -0.92 27.81 8.45
N LEU A 64 -1.61 28.12 9.52
CA LEU A 64 -1.46 27.45 10.82
C LEU A 64 -2.65 26.53 11.07
N LEU A 65 -2.43 25.24 11.01
CA LEU A 65 -3.44 24.22 11.31
C LEU A 65 -3.32 23.82 12.78
N LEU A 66 -4.39 23.97 13.53
CA LEU A 66 -4.47 23.64 14.95
C LEU A 66 -5.58 22.62 15.19
N CYS A 67 -5.28 21.62 15.97
CA CYS A 67 -6.25 20.61 16.36
C CYS A 67 -5.96 20.10 17.76
N GLU A 68 -6.89 20.32 18.67
CA GLU A 68 -6.73 19.97 20.07
C GLU A 68 -6.71 18.44 20.24
N GLY A 69 -5.56 17.88 20.63
CA GLY A 69 -5.39 16.47 21.00
C GLY A 69 -5.71 15.42 19.93
N ASN A 70 -5.94 15.81 18.65
CA ASN A 70 -6.43 14.88 17.62
C ASN A 70 -5.60 14.96 16.33
N ALA A 71 -4.55 14.13 16.23
CA ALA A 71 -3.68 14.05 15.06
C ALA A 71 -4.43 13.61 13.77
N LYS A 72 -5.44 12.76 13.88
CA LYS A 72 -6.24 12.33 12.72
C LYS A 72 -7.02 13.51 12.12
N LYS A 73 -7.66 14.31 12.98
CA LYS A 73 -8.36 15.52 12.54
C LYS A 73 -7.40 16.55 11.94
N LEU A 74 -6.22 16.71 12.53
CA LEU A 74 -5.19 17.60 12.00
C LEU A 74 -4.76 17.16 10.58
N ARG A 75 -4.52 15.87 10.39
CA ARG A 75 -4.14 15.33 9.10
C ARG A 75 -5.25 15.49 8.06
N LYS A 76 -6.50 15.27 8.45
CA LYS A 76 -7.64 15.54 7.57
C LYS A 76 -7.70 17.00 7.13
N LEU A 77 -7.54 17.95 8.04
CA LEU A 77 -7.48 19.38 7.71
C LEU A 77 -6.32 19.69 6.73
N TYR A 78 -5.18 19.02 6.91
CA TYR A 78 -4.04 19.19 6.03
C TYR A 78 -4.36 18.72 4.59
N VAL A 79 -4.90 17.51 4.42
CA VAL A 79 -5.23 17.01 3.08
C VAL A 79 -6.43 17.73 2.46
N ASP A 80 -7.35 18.26 3.25
CA ASP A 80 -8.43 19.12 2.76
C ASP A 80 -7.89 20.45 2.21
N LEU A 81 -6.81 20.99 2.79
CA LEU A 81 -6.16 22.21 2.34
C LEU A 81 -5.23 21.98 1.13
N THR A 82 -4.41 20.94 1.17
CA THR A 82 -3.33 20.73 0.19
C THR A 82 -3.71 19.76 -0.94
N GLY A 83 -4.89 19.17 -0.86
CA GLY A 83 -5.36 18.13 -1.77
C GLY A 83 -5.15 16.73 -1.21
N ARG A 84 -5.94 15.79 -1.70
CA ARG A 84 -5.98 14.40 -1.24
C ARG A 84 -5.15 13.50 -2.15
N SER A 85 -4.56 12.44 -1.58
CA SER A 85 -4.08 11.33 -2.39
C SER A 85 -5.27 10.64 -3.02
N GLU A 86 -5.29 10.55 -4.35
CA GLU A 86 -6.40 9.93 -5.07
C GLU A 86 -6.48 8.43 -4.80
N LEU A 87 -7.71 7.89 -4.76
CA LEU A 87 -7.88 6.44 -4.69
C LEU A 87 -7.47 5.82 -6.03
N VAL A 88 -6.47 4.93 -5.99
CA VAL A 88 -5.96 4.24 -7.17
C VAL A 88 -6.89 3.11 -7.62
N ARG A 89 -6.67 2.58 -8.83
CA ARG A 89 -7.33 1.36 -9.28
C ARG A 89 -6.93 0.19 -8.38
N LEU A 90 -7.83 -0.78 -8.22
CA LEU A 90 -7.54 -1.95 -7.37
C LEU A 90 -6.34 -2.74 -7.88
N SER A 91 -6.13 -2.81 -9.19
CA SER A 91 -4.96 -3.43 -9.84
C SER A 91 -3.64 -2.86 -9.33
N THR A 92 -3.57 -1.54 -9.08
CA THR A 92 -2.38 -0.87 -8.53
C THR A 92 -1.95 -1.45 -7.17
N LEU A 93 -2.92 -1.92 -6.38
CA LEU A 93 -2.69 -2.54 -5.07
C LEU A 93 -2.46 -4.05 -5.15
N GLY A 94 -2.56 -4.65 -6.33
CA GLY A 94 -2.25 -6.04 -6.59
C GLY A 94 -0.74 -6.32 -6.65
N SER A 95 -0.34 -7.25 -7.49
CA SER A 95 1.06 -7.64 -7.68
C SER A 95 1.61 -7.11 -9.00
N TRP A 96 2.90 -6.82 -9.03
CA TRP A 96 3.61 -6.25 -10.17
C TRP A 96 4.78 -7.13 -10.59
N ASN A 97 5.11 -7.09 -11.89
CA ASN A 97 6.41 -7.50 -12.42
C ASN A 97 7.09 -6.28 -13.04
N SER A 98 8.36 -6.09 -12.75
CA SER A 98 9.15 -4.98 -13.28
C SER A 98 10.63 -5.35 -13.34
N LYS A 99 11.28 -5.01 -14.43
CA LYS A 99 12.75 -5.01 -14.55
C LYS A 99 13.17 -4.09 -15.70
N TYR A 100 14.34 -3.49 -15.57
CA TYR A 100 14.99 -2.84 -16.69
C TYR A 100 15.55 -3.93 -17.61
N TYR A 101 14.87 -4.17 -18.71
CA TYR A 101 15.21 -5.23 -19.67
C TYR A 101 14.59 -4.91 -21.02
N ALA A 102 15.37 -5.03 -22.08
CA ALA A 102 14.91 -4.82 -23.45
C ALA A 102 14.07 -6.00 -23.94
N TYR A 103 12.83 -6.08 -23.48
CA TYR A 103 11.89 -7.10 -23.89
C TYR A 103 11.57 -7.03 -25.38
N THR A 104 11.56 -8.18 -26.05
CA THR A 104 10.75 -8.33 -27.26
C THR A 104 9.26 -8.50 -26.89
N GLU A 105 8.37 -8.23 -27.83
CA GLU A 105 6.94 -8.46 -27.68
C GLU A 105 6.63 -9.88 -27.18
N GLU A 106 7.30 -10.89 -27.74
CA GLU A 106 7.07 -12.29 -27.38
C GLU A 106 7.61 -12.63 -25.98
N GLU A 107 8.78 -12.10 -25.58
CA GLU A 107 9.30 -12.28 -24.24
C GLU A 107 8.39 -11.61 -23.19
N ALA A 108 7.89 -10.41 -23.47
CA ALA A 108 6.95 -9.74 -22.59
C ALA A 108 5.64 -10.50 -22.39
N LYS A 109 5.09 -11.09 -23.48
CA LYS A 109 3.94 -12.01 -23.39
C LYS A 109 4.27 -13.26 -22.60
N GLN A 110 5.45 -13.83 -22.82
CA GLN A 110 5.87 -15.05 -22.12
C GLN A 110 5.95 -14.84 -20.61
N VAL A 111 6.42 -13.68 -20.13
CA VAL A 111 6.42 -13.37 -18.70
C VAL A 111 5.00 -13.46 -18.10
N ILE A 112 3.99 -12.91 -18.77
CA ILE A 112 2.60 -12.99 -18.32
C ILE A 112 2.14 -14.45 -18.22
N LEU A 113 2.46 -15.26 -19.26
CA LEU A 113 2.12 -16.67 -19.29
C LEU A 113 2.88 -17.48 -18.22
N ASP A 114 4.12 -17.11 -17.91
CA ASP A 114 4.92 -17.77 -16.87
C ASP A 114 4.33 -17.52 -15.47
N TYR A 115 3.82 -16.32 -15.20
CA TYR A 115 3.07 -16.04 -13.96
C TYR A 115 1.84 -16.95 -13.84
N GLU A 116 1.08 -17.10 -14.93
CA GLU A 116 -0.07 -18.02 -14.97
C GLU A 116 0.35 -19.49 -14.77
N ALA A 117 1.42 -19.92 -15.43
CA ALA A 117 1.93 -21.29 -15.37
C ALA A 117 2.43 -21.67 -13.96
N HIS A 118 2.96 -20.71 -13.21
CA HIS A 118 3.41 -20.89 -11.84
C HIS A 118 2.32 -20.62 -10.79
N ASP A 119 1.09 -20.33 -11.21
CA ASP A 119 -0.03 -19.99 -10.34
C ASP A 119 0.30 -18.83 -9.38
N VAL A 120 0.97 -17.80 -9.91
CA VAL A 120 1.32 -16.57 -9.19
C VAL A 120 0.46 -15.42 -9.73
N PRO A 121 -0.28 -14.71 -8.88
CA PRO A 121 -1.08 -13.57 -9.31
C PRO A 121 -0.23 -12.46 -9.94
N LEU A 122 -0.72 -11.87 -11.04
CA LEU A 122 -0.12 -10.71 -11.69
C LEU A 122 -1.19 -9.70 -12.10
N ASP A 123 -1.03 -8.45 -11.69
CA ASP A 123 -1.97 -7.36 -11.99
C ASP A 123 -1.36 -6.30 -12.91
N ASN A 124 -0.07 -6.08 -12.80
CA ASN A 124 0.63 -5.04 -13.55
C ASN A 124 2.00 -5.52 -14.03
N MET A 125 2.39 -5.09 -15.21
CA MET A 125 3.74 -5.31 -15.74
C MET A 125 4.34 -3.99 -16.22
N VAL A 126 5.61 -3.80 -15.94
CA VAL A 126 6.38 -2.64 -16.40
C VAL A 126 7.23 -3.04 -17.60
N ILE A 127 7.12 -2.28 -18.67
CA ILE A 127 8.11 -2.24 -19.75
C ILE A 127 8.95 -0.98 -19.53
N ASP A 128 10.21 -1.17 -19.27
CA ASP A 128 11.16 -0.09 -19.01
C ASP A 128 11.51 0.65 -20.32
N THR A 129 12.46 1.55 -20.31
CA THR A 129 12.74 2.54 -21.36
C THR A 129 12.85 2.00 -22.79
N ASP A 130 13.20 0.73 -22.96
CA ASP A 130 13.42 0.11 -24.28
C ASP A 130 12.13 -0.08 -25.13
N TRP A 131 10.94 0.27 -24.59
CA TRP A 131 9.69 0.29 -25.35
C TRP A 131 9.73 1.31 -26.51
N ARG A 132 10.61 2.30 -26.43
CA ARG A 132 10.77 3.39 -27.41
C ARG A 132 12.12 3.36 -28.12
N ASP A 133 12.16 3.88 -29.33
CA ASP A 133 13.41 4.14 -30.05
C ASP A 133 13.93 5.53 -29.69
N CYS A 134 15.03 5.59 -28.96
CA CYS A 134 15.66 6.82 -28.48
C CYS A 134 17.01 7.07 -29.15
N LYS A 135 17.08 7.01 -30.48
CA LYS A 135 18.35 7.22 -31.22
C LYS A 135 19.08 8.52 -30.86
N ASP A 136 18.31 9.54 -30.49
CA ASP A 136 18.82 10.87 -30.13
C ASP A 136 18.60 11.23 -28.64
N GLY A 137 18.27 10.24 -27.79
CA GLY A 137 18.00 10.44 -26.36
C GLY A 137 16.63 11.02 -26.05
N TRP A 138 15.87 11.46 -27.02
CA TRP A 138 14.51 12.01 -26.89
C TRP A 138 13.61 11.52 -28.03
N GLY A 139 12.36 11.29 -27.71
CA GLY A 139 11.39 10.78 -28.67
C GLY A 139 10.38 9.82 -28.01
N TYR A 140 9.28 9.60 -28.72
CA TYR A 140 8.20 8.73 -28.27
C TYR A 140 7.77 7.74 -29.36
N ASP A 141 8.63 7.49 -30.33
CA ASP A 141 8.39 6.46 -31.32
C ASP A 141 8.57 5.08 -30.69
N VAL A 142 7.61 4.20 -30.92
CA VAL A 142 7.67 2.81 -30.44
C VAL A 142 8.87 2.12 -31.08
N ASN A 143 9.63 1.38 -30.30
CA ASN A 143 10.69 0.53 -30.80
C ASN A 143 10.12 -0.65 -31.58
N MET A 144 10.03 -0.48 -32.90
CA MET A 144 9.44 -1.47 -33.81
C MET A 144 10.27 -2.75 -33.97
N GLU A 145 11.56 -2.73 -33.57
CA GLU A 145 12.39 -3.94 -33.55
C GLU A 145 11.98 -4.86 -32.40
N LEU A 146 11.66 -4.29 -31.23
CA LEU A 146 11.25 -5.02 -30.03
C LEU A 146 9.73 -5.27 -30.01
N PHE A 147 8.93 -4.27 -30.36
CA PHE A 147 7.47 -4.30 -30.36
C PHE A 147 6.91 -3.97 -31.74
N PRO A 148 6.91 -4.91 -32.66
CA PRO A 148 6.38 -4.68 -34.02
C PRO A 148 4.90 -4.27 -34.04
N ASP A 149 4.13 -4.66 -33.04
CA ASP A 149 2.73 -4.26 -32.85
C ASP A 149 2.43 -4.00 -31.37
N MET A 150 2.83 -2.85 -30.89
CA MET A 150 2.61 -2.43 -29.49
C MET A 150 1.15 -2.52 -29.06
N LYS A 151 0.21 -2.15 -29.95
CA LYS A 151 -1.21 -2.22 -29.63
C LYS A 151 -1.66 -3.67 -29.38
N ARG A 152 -1.22 -4.61 -30.20
CA ARG A 152 -1.51 -6.03 -30.02
C ARG A 152 -0.93 -6.57 -28.71
N PHE A 153 0.27 -6.15 -28.32
CA PHE A 153 0.85 -6.49 -27.02
C PHE A 153 -0.03 -5.99 -25.85
N LEU A 154 -0.43 -4.72 -25.88
CA LEU A 154 -1.29 -4.14 -24.85
C LEU A 154 -2.66 -4.84 -24.77
N GLU A 155 -3.28 -5.14 -25.92
CA GLU A 155 -4.53 -5.91 -25.98
C GLU A 155 -4.35 -7.34 -25.42
N PHE A 156 -3.21 -7.98 -25.69
CA PHE A 156 -2.89 -9.30 -25.11
C PHE A 156 -2.79 -9.21 -23.58
N ALA A 157 -2.02 -8.26 -23.04
CA ALA A 157 -1.88 -8.07 -21.60
C ALA A 157 -3.25 -7.85 -20.94
N HIS A 158 -4.09 -7.00 -21.52
CA HIS A 158 -5.43 -6.72 -21.00
C HIS A 158 -6.34 -7.96 -21.05
N ALA A 159 -6.24 -8.80 -22.08
CA ALA A 159 -7.00 -10.04 -22.17
C ALA A 159 -6.64 -11.03 -21.05
N HIS A 160 -5.39 -10.97 -20.53
CA HIS A 160 -4.92 -11.71 -19.36
C HIS A 160 -5.17 -10.98 -18.02
N GLY A 161 -5.79 -9.79 -18.06
CA GLY A 161 -6.12 -8.99 -16.87
C GLY A 161 -4.95 -8.20 -16.30
N VAL A 162 -3.87 -8.02 -17.06
CA VAL A 162 -2.65 -7.31 -16.67
C VAL A 162 -2.65 -5.90 -17.25
N GLU A 163 -2.39 -4.91 -16.42
CA GLU A 163 -2.18 -3.51 -16.83
C GLU A 163 -0.71 -3.24 -17.11
N ILE A 164 -0.44 -2.36 -18.07
CA ILE A 164 0.93 -2.07 -18.50
C ILE A 164 1.33 -0.64 -18.10
N MET A 165 2.53 -0.54 -17.52
CA MET A 165 3.22 0.72 -17.23
C MET A 165 4.45 0.86 -18.13
N PHE A 166 4.66 2.06 -18.70
CA PHE A 166 5.91 2.40 -19.37
C PHE A 166 6.72 3.38 -18.53
N ASN A 167 8.04 3.14 -18.49
CA ASN A 167 9.00 4.07 -17.94
C ASN A 167 9.30 5.16 -18.98
N ASP A 168 9.35 6.41 -18.55
CA ASP A 168 9.79 7.54 -19.35
C ASP A 168 10.83 8.38 -18.59
N HIS A 169 12.04 8.44 -19.15
CA HIS A 169 13.07 9.43 -18.79
C HIS A 169 12.90 10.62 -19.74
N PRO A 170 12.16 11.65 -19.36
CA PRO A 170 11.88 12.75 -20.27
C PRO A 170 13.12 13.59 -20.52
N GLU A 171 13.52 13.69 -21.78
CA GLU A 171 14.55 14.59 -22.24
C GLU A 171 13.92 15.90 -22.75
N PRO A 172 14.56 17.07 -22.53
CA PRO A 172 14.07 18.31 -23.09
C PRO A 172 14.20 18.33 -24.63
N VAL A 173 13.27 18.99 -25.29
CA VAL A 173 13.33 19.17 -26.75
C VAL A 173 14.46 20.15 -27.09
N GLU A 174 15.37 19.73 -27.96
CA GLU A 174 16.44 20.55 -28.58
C GLU A 174 16.99 21.68 -27.71
N GLY A 175 17.83 21.35 -26.73
CA GLY A 175 18.64 22.33 -26.00
C GLY A 175 17.87 23.27 -25.06
N THR A 176 16.58 23.10 -24.89
CA THR A 176 15.80 23.87 -23.93
C THR A 176 15.76 23.13 -22.59
N HIS A 177 16.43 23.69 -21.60
CA HIS A 177 16.33 23.25 -20.21
C HIS A 177 15.19 23.94 -19.45
N VAL A 178 14.49 24.86 -20.10
CA VAL A 178 13.41 25.65 -19.52
C VAL A 178 12.09 25.11 -20.05
N PHE A 179 11.13 24.96 -19.18
CA PHE A 179 9.79 24.48 -19.50
C PHE A 179 9.03 25.53 -20.33
N GLU A 180 9.18 25.47 -21.63
CA GLU A 180 8.48 26.34 -22.56
C GLU A 180 7.12 25.74 -22.97
N PRO A 181 6.14 26.56 -23.41
CA PRO A 181 4.84 26.04 -23.86
C PRO A 181 4.92 24.97 -24.95
N LYS A 182 5.93 25.04 -25.85
CA LYS A 182 6.15 24.01 -26.86
C LYS A 182 6.52 22.65 -26.28
N GLU A 183 7.24 22.63 -25.15
CA GLU A 183 7.61 21.41 -24.43
C GLU A 183 6.38 20.73 -23.82
N ILE A 184 5.48 21.50 -23.23
CA ILE A 184 4.20 20.98 -22.70
C ILE A 184 3.39 20.33 -23.81
N VAL A 185 3.19 21.04 -24.92
CA VAL A 185 2.43 20.54 -26.07
C VAL A 185 3.07 19.28 -26.66
N TYR A 186 4.40 19.24 -26.75
CA TYR A 186 5.13 18.07 -27.21
C TYR A 186 4.87 16.86 -26.30
N ARG A 187 5.04 17.03 -24.99
CA ARG A 187 4.82 15.94 -23.99
C ARG A 187 3.37 15.50 -23.98
N GLU A 188 2.43 16.42 -23.88
CA GLU A 188 1.01 16.09 -23.87
C GLU A 188 0.61 15.26 -25.09
N ARG A 189 0.99 15.71 -26.29
CA ARG A 189 0.68 15.03 -27.54
C ARG A 189 1.25 13.61 -27.57
N ASN A 190 2.52 13.45 -27.22
CA ASN A 190 3.21 12.17 -27.36
C ASN A 190 2.78 11.18 -26.28
N LEU A 191 2.72 11.58 -25.02
CA LEU A 191 2.26 10.71 -23.94
C LEU A 191 0.82 10.24 -24.19
N GLN A 192 -0.08 11.13 -24.63
CA GLN A 192 -1.45 10.76 -24.97
C GLN A 192 -1.55 9.87 -26.20
N SER A 193 -0.65 9.99 -27.19
CA SER A 193 -0.64 9.10 -28.34
C SER A 193 -0.31 7.66 -27.97
N ILE A 194 0.61 7.45 -27.03
CA ILE A 194 0.95 6.12 -26.50
C ILE A 194 -0.21 5.58 -25.64
N MET A 195 -0.81 6.43 -24.79
CA MET A 195 -2.00 6.02 -24.02
C MET A 195 -3.16 5.61 -24.94
N ALA A 196 -3.30 6.21 -26.11
CA ALA A 196 -4.32 5.85 -27.10
C ALA A 196 -4.09 4.45 -27.72
N LEU A 197 -2.89 3.89 -27.64
CA LEU A 197 -2.62 2.49 -28.02
C LEU A 197 -3.14 1.50 -26.96
N GLY A 198 -3.37 1.97 -25.73
CA GLY A 198 -3.87 1.14 -24.62
C GLY A 198 -3.00 1.18 -23.35
N LEU A 199 -1.97 2.01 -23.28
CA LEU A 199 -1.14 2.13 -22.08
C LEU A 199 -1.98 2.57 -20.87
N ASP A 200 -1.73 1.95 -19.71
CA ASP A 200 -2.50 2.17 -18.49
C ASP A 200 -1.88 3.19 -17.54
N THR A 201 -0.56 3.23 -17.47
CA THR A 201 0.16 3.98 -16.44
C THR A 201 1.49 4.48 -16.96
N TRP A 202 1.87 5.70 -16.57
CA TRP A 202 3.19 6.25 -16.80
C TRP A 202 4.06 6.17 -15.55
N TRP A 203 5.33 5.82 -15.74
CA TRP A 203 6.37 6.01 -14.76
C TRP A 203 7.23 7.21 -15.18
N TYR A 204 7.05 8.35 -14.49
CA TYR A 204 7.93 9.48 -14.61
C TYR A 204 9.23 9.20 -13.86
N ASP A 205 10.26 8.87 -14.59
CA ASP A 205 11.60 8.65 -14.08
C ASP A 205 12.48 9.84 -14.49
N ARG A 206 13.12 10.47 -13.51
CA ARG A 206 13.93 11.64 -13.79
C ARG A 206 15.18 11.26 -14.56
N ASN A 207 15.57 12.07 -15.54
CA ASN A 207 16.86 11.93 -16.17
C ASN A 207 17.95 12.59 -15.30
N TRP A 208 19.07 11.90 -15.12
CA TRP A 208 20.18 12.39 -14.32
C TRP A 208 20.90 13.59 -14.93
N SER A 209 20.91 13.72 -16.25
CA SER A 209 21.60 14.76 -17.00
C SER A 209 20.69 15.89 -17.47
N SER A 210 19.43 15.62 -17.65
CA SER A 210 18.42 16.59 -18.08
C SER A 210 17.11 16.33 -17.36
N HIS A 211 16.42 17.37 -16.95
CA HIS A 211 15.17 17.31 -16.22
C HIS A 211 14.28 18.47 -16.64
N LEU A 212 12.99 18.25 -16.53
CA LEU A 212 12.00 19.29 -16.81
C LEU A 212 12.13 20.40 -15.76
N VAL A 213 12.62 21.55 -16.17
CA VAL A 213 12.77 22.69 -15.26
C VAL A 213 11.42 23.31 -15.00
N SER A 214 11.08 23.48 -13.71
CA SER A 214 9.85 24.16 -13.32
C SER A 214 9.79 25.58 -13.88
N PRO A 215 8.62 26.03 -14.37
CA PRO A 215 8.43 27.39 -14.86
C PRO A 215 8.46 28.44 -13.76
N THR A 216 8.46 28.02 -12.50
CA THR A 216 8.50 28.88 -11.33
C THR A 216 9.53 28.36 -10.32
N GLU A 217 10.22 29.29 -9.64
CA GLU A 217 11.21 28.94 -8.59
C GLU A 217 10.56 28.25 -7.38
N ASN A 218 9.26 28.39 -7.21
CA ASN A 218 8.51 27.87 -6.06
C ASN A 218 8.09 26.40 -6.20
N ILE A 219 8.19 25.81 -7.40
CA ILE A 219 7.90 24.40 -7.63
C ILE A 219 9.19 23.70 -8.04
N ARG A 220 9.57 22.67 -7.28
CA ARG A 220 10.74 21.87 -7.61
C ARG A 220 10.50 21.12 -8.91
N TRP A 221 11.56 20.90 -9.67
CA TRP A 221 11.47 20.20 -10.97
C TRP A 221 10.94 18.77 -10.84
N GLU A 222 11.27 18.05 -9.76
CA GLU A 222 10.73 16.71 -9.51
C GLU A 222 9.20 16.74 -9.32
N THR A 223 8.73 17.64 -8.48
CA THR A 223 7.28 17.83 -8.23
C THR A 223 6.58 18.30 -9.49
N PHE A 224 7.24 19.16 -10.28
CA PHE A 224 6.68 19.64 -11.52
C PHE A 224 6.54 18.53 -12.56
N GLY A 225 7.51 17.64 -12.69
CA GLY A 225 7.41 16.47 -13.57
C GLY A 225 6.26 15.55 -13.17
N LEU A 226 6.10 15.24 -11.88
CA LEU A 226 4.96 14.50 -11.36
C LEU A 226 3.62 15.17 -11.70
N TYR A 227 3.55 16.49 -11.47
CA TYR A 227 2.37 17.28 -11.80
C TYR A 227 2.01 17.16 -13.29
N LEU A 228 2.99 17.34 -14.17
CA LEU A 228 2.77 17.28 -15.61
C LEU A 228 2.25 15.92 -16.07
N PHE A 229 2.90 14.83 -15.65
CA PHE A 229 2.48 13.48 -16.02
C PHE A 229 1.10 13.15 -15.46
N ALA A 230 0.81 13.57 -14.22
CA ALA A 230 -0.49 13.40 -13.61
C ALA A 230 -1.59 14.18 -14.36
N ASP A 231 -1.32 15.44 -14.74
CA ASP A 231 -2.28 16.28 -15.46
C ASP A 231 -2.55 15.73 -16.86
N ILE A 232 -1.51 15.35 -17.60
CA ILE A 232 -1.65 14.75 -18.93
C ILE A 232 -2.47 13.46 -18.87
N THR A 233 -2.18 12.58 -17.90
CA THR A 233 -2.90 11.30 -17.71
C THR A 233 -4.35 11.54 -17.33
N ASN A 234 -4.61 12.47 -16.41
CA ASN A 234 -5.95 12.84 -16.00
C ASN A 234 -6.78 13.41 -17.18
N ASN A 235 -6.20 14.34 -17.93
CA ASN A 235 -6.84 14.97 -19.08
C ASN A 235 -7.16 13.95 -20.18
N PHE A 236 -6.29 12.97 -20.40
CA PHE A 236 -6.54 11.90 -21.36
C PHE A 236 -7.80 11.11 -21.00
N TYR A 237 -7.90 10.58 -19.78
CA TYR A 237 -9.08 9.81 -19.37
C TYR A 237 -10.34 10.67 -19.25
N GLN A 238 -10.21 11.91 -18.80
CA GLN A 238 -11.34 12.83 -18.68
C GLN A 238 -11.96 13.16 -20.04
N ARG A 239 -11.14 13.37 -21.09
CA ARG A 239 -11.61 13.62 -22.46
C ARG A 239 -12.34 12.41 -23.07
N GLN A 240 -12.03 11.19 -22.64
CA GLN A 240 -12.71 9.97 -23.07
C GLN A 240 -14.05 9.74 -22.36
N ALA A 241 -14.28 10.39 -21.25
CA ALA A 241 -15.50 10.23 -20.47
C ALA A 241 -16.70 10.95 -21.12
N LYS A 242 -17.85 10.28 -21.15
CA LYS A 242 -19.07 10.83 -21.73
C LYS A 242 -19.57 12.11 -21.03
N ASN A 243 -19.23 12.29 -19.75
CA ASN A 243 -19.75 13.38 -18.92
C ASN A 243 -18.67 14.15 -18.15
N ASN A 244 -17.38 13.90 -18.41
CA ASN A 244 -16.20 14.47 -17.74
C ASN A 244 -16.14 14.31 -16.20
N LEU A 245 -17.08 13.59 -15.60
CA LEU A 245 -17.17 13.39 -14.14
C LEU A 245 -16.75 11.99 -13.70
N ILE A 246 -17.08 10.98 -14.52
CA ILE A 246 -16.77 9.59 -14.25
C ILE A 246 -15.86 9.08 -15.37
N TYR A 247 -14.60 8.91 -15.05
CA TYR A 247 -13.56 8.45 -15.97
C TYR A 247 -12.62 7.48 -15.26
N ARG A 248 -11.80 6.77 -16.01
CA ARG A 248 -10.80 5.85 -15.46
C ARG A 248 -9.85 6.61 -14.54
N ARG A 249 -9.57 6.07 -13.35
CA ARG A 249 -8.67 6.70 -12.39
C ARG A 249 -7.27 6.84 -12.98
N PRO A 250 -6.72 8.06 -13.07
CA PRO A 250 -5.34 8.24 -13.48
C PRO A 250 -4.40 7.68 -12.41
N VAL A 251 -3.41 6.92 -12.84
CA VAL A 251 -2.33 6.44 -11.99
C VAL A 251 -1.02 6.78 -12.67
N ILE A 252 -0.08 7.31 -11.93
CA ILE A 252 1.30 7.54 -12.34
C ILE A 252 2.25 7.03 -11.27
N MET A 253 3.49 6.77 -11.64
CA MET A 253 4.58 6.53 -10.71
C MET A 253 5.69 7.54 -10.96
N GLY A 254 6.37 7.97 -9.91
CA GLY A 254 7.56 8.79 -9.99
C GLY A 254 8.37 8.70 -8.70
N ASN A 255 9.55 9.29 -8.69
CA ASN A 255 10.38 9.31 -7.50
C ASN A 255 9.68 10.02 -6.35
N VAL A 256 9.84 9.47 -5.15
CA VAL A 256 9.50 10.23 -3.94
C VAL A 256 10.41 11.45 -3.89
N VAL A 257 9.80 12.62 -3.92
CA VAL A 257 10.54 13.88 -3.84
C VAL A 257 11.43 13.87 -2.59
N ASN A 258 12.74 14.08 -2.81
CA ASN A 258 13.75 14.07 -1.76
C ASN A 258 14.03 12.71 -1.09
N VAL A 259 13.67 11.62 -1.72
CA VAL A 259 14.20 10.30 -1.38
C VAL A 259 15.22 9.92 -2.45
N ASP A 260 16.41 9.58 -2.03
CA ASP A 260 17.46 9.09 -2.92
C ASP A 260 17.99 7.77 -2.40
N ASN A 261 18.03 6.77 -3.29
CA ASN A 261 18.52 5.43 -2.99
C ASN A 261 17.98 4.86 -1.65
N GLY A 262 16.66 4.95 -1.46
CA GLY A 262 15.98 4.47 -0.26
C GLY A 262 16.22 5.30 1.01
N ARG A 263 16.92 6.43 0.89
CA ARG A 263 17.19 7.31 2.04
C ARG A 263 16.32 8.55 1.98
N TYR A 264 15.59 8.78 3.04
CA TYR A 264 14.88 10.03 3.25
C TYR A 264 15.88 11.15 3.54
N GLU A 265 16.31 11.86 2.51
CA GLU A 265 17.22 13.00 2.69
C GLU A 265 16.48 14.29 2.97
N LYS A 266 15.30 14.43 2.40
CA LYS A 266 14.42 15.59 2.59
C LYS A 266 12.97 15.11 2.61
N ILE A 267 12.07 15.91 3.13
CA ILE A 267 10.65 15.59 3.11
C ILE A 267 10.00 16.17 1.86
N CYS A 268 9.00 15.45 1.34
CA CYS A 268 8.27 15.82 0.13
C CYS A 268 7.71 17.23 0.19
N ASP A 269 7.60 17.88 -0.95
CA ASP A 269 6.86 19.14 -1.07
C ASP A 269 5.43 18.97 -0.61
N SER A 270 4.86 20.03 -0.07
CA SER A 270 3.56 20.01 0.62
C SER A 270 2.38 19.53 -0.21
N ALA A 271 2.55 19.36 -1.50
CA ALA A 271 1.50 18.90 -2.42
C ALA A 271 1.84 17.60 -3.15
N SER A 272 3.07 17.09 -3.04
CA SER A 272 3.51 15.90 -3.80
C SER A 272 2.77 14.62 -3.41
N HIS A 273 2.22 14.55 -2.20
CA HIS A 273 1.42 13.41 -1.74
C HIS A 273 0.13 13.17 -2.56
N ARG A 274 -0.31 14.14 -3.36
CA ARG A 274 -1.48 13.99 -4.24
C ARG A 274 -1.24 13.02 -5.40
N TYR A 275 0.01 12.84 -5.81
CA TYR A 275 0.36 11.99 -6.93
C TYR A 275 0.46 10.54 -6.50
N SER A 276 0.07 9.61 -7.38
CA SER A 276 -0.26 8.25 -6.98
C SER A 276 0.92 7.48 -6.39
N ILE A 277 1.70 6.80 -7.22
CA ILE A 277 2.78 5.94 -6.72
C ILE A 277 4.06 6.75 -6.63
N GLN A 278 4.71 6.70 -5.48
CA GLN A 278 5.99 7.36 -5.26
C GLN A 278 7.07 6.32 -4.94
N TRP A 279 8.01 6.21 -5.85
CA TRP A 279 9.10 5.24 -5.83
C TRP A 279 10.33 5.81 -5.13
N THR A 280 11.02 4.97 -4.37
CA THR A 280 12.15 5.37 -3.50
C THR A 280 13.50 5.44 -4.22
N GLY A 281 13.55 5.15 -5.51
CA GLY A 281 14.78 5.18 -6.31
C GLY A 281 15.54 3.85 -6.34
N ASP A 282 16.70 3.86 -6.99
CA ASP A 282 17.56 2.70 -7.18
C ASP A 282 18.24 2.30 -5.86
N ILE A 283 17.95 1.12 -5.36
CA ILE A 283 18.45 0.62 -4.10
C ILE A 283 19.21 -0.69 -4.26
N THR A 284 20.08 -1.02 -3.30
CA THR A 284 20.72 -2.32 -3.23
C THR A 284 19.79 -3.39 -2.68
N CYS A 285 20.17 -4.66 -2.84
CA CYS A 285 19.34 -5.80 -2.46
C CYS A 285 19.57 -6.32 -1.03
N ASP A 286 20.54 -5.76 -0.30
CA ASP A 286 20.97 -6.27 1.01
C ASP A 286 19.98 -5.95 2.15
N PHE A 287 20.18 -6.59 3.31
CA PHE A 287 19.35 -6.36 4.49
C PHE A 287 19.40 -4.93 5.03
N LYS A 288 20.47 -4.19 4.78
CA LYS A 288 20.57 -2.79 5.19
C LYS A 288 19.60 -1.94 4.38
N ALA A 289 19.56 -2.15 3.06
CA ALA A 289 18.60 -1.50 2.18
C ALA A 289 17.17 -1.87 2.56
N LEU A 290 16.88 -3.16 2.80
CA LEU A 290 15.56 -3.60 3.24
C LEU A 290 15.12 -2.89 4.53
N SER A 291 15.99 -2.82 5.53
CA SER A 291 15.69 -2.13 6.79
C SER A 291 15.46 -0.63 6.60
N GLN A 292 16.20 0.00 5.70
CA GLN A 292 16.01 1.40 5.32
C GLN A 292 14.67 1.62 4.62
N GLU A 293 14.29 0.74 3.70
CA GLU A 293 13.02 0.82 2.98
C GLU A 293 11.80 0.65 3.90
N VAL A 294 11.86 -0.25 4.85
CA VAL A 294 10.80 -0.36 5.88
C VAL A 294 10.61 0.97 6.61
N ALA A 295 11.71 1.58 7.08
CA ALA A 295 11.65 2.87 7.76
C ALA A 295 11.20 4.00 6.83
N THR A 296 11.67 4.01 5.58
CA THR A 296 11.30 4.99 4.55
C THR A 296 9.81 4.93 4.24
N MET A 297 9.25 3.73 4.02
CA MET A 297 7.83 3.53 3.81
C MET A 297 6.99 4.09 4.97
N ILE A 298 7.33 3.74 6.22
CA ILE A 298 6.60 4.23 7.40
C ILE A 298 6.64 5.77 7.47
N LYS A 299 7.79 6.36 7.18
CA LYS A 299 7.95 7.81 7.18
C LYS A 299 7.18 8.47 6.05
N ALA A 300 7.23 7.90 4.83
CA ALA A 300 6.49 8.38 3.67
C ALA A 300 4.98 8.36 3.94
N THR A 301 4.44 7.26 4.42
CA THR A 301 3.02 7.14 4.75
C THR A 301 2.61 8.08 5.89
N ASN A 302 3.50 8.32 6.86
CA ASN A 302 3.30 9.33 7.88
C ASN A 302 3.24 10.76 7.29
N ASN A 303 3.91 11.02 6.17
CA ASN A 303 3.89 12.29 5.45
C ASN A 303 2.84 12.35 4.32
N CYS A 304 1.78 11.57 4.43
CA CYS A 304 0.67 11.50 3.46
C CYS A 304 1.01 10.86 2.11
N VAL A 305 2.21 10.34 1.88
CA VAL A 305 2.51 9.53 0.70
C VAL A 305 1.85 8.17 0.85
N ALA A 306 0.63 8.04 0.32
CA ALA A 306 -0.19 6.84 0.52
C ALA A 306 0.40 5.59 -0.15
N TYR A 307 0.94 5.76 -1.36
CA TYR A 307 1.38 4.66 -2.22
C TYR A 307 2.89 4.67 -2.42
N CYS A 308 3.64 4.58 -1.31
CA CYS A 308 5.09 4.44 -1.36
C CYS A 308 5.49 3.06 -1.93
N ASN A 309 6.46 3.05 -2.83
CA ASN A 309 6.96 1.85 -3.52
C ASN A 309 8.48 1.76 -3.42
N ALA A 310 8.97 0.59 -3.05
CA ALA A 310 10.38 0.22 -3.13
C ALA A 310 10.63 -0.74 -4.31
N ASP A 311 11.85 -0.79 -4.82
CA ASP A 311 12.32 -1.85 -5.70
C ASP A 311 12.52 -3.12 -4.89
N CYS A 312 11.45 -3.93 -4.78
CA CYS A 312 11.50 -5.13 -3.95
C CYS A 312 12.50 -6.15 -4.52
N GLY A 313 13.45 -6.56 -3.68
CA GLY A 313 14.58 -7.40 -4.10
C GLY A 313 15.83 -6.60 -4.48
N GLY A 314 15.72 -5.27 -4.50
CA GLY A 314 16.78 -4.32 -4.87
C GLY A 314 16.94 -4.12 -6.37
N HIS A 315 17.10 -2.87 -6.80
CA HIS A 315 17.44 -2.53 -8.18
C HIS A 315 18.84 -3.08 -8.53
N LEU A 316 19.79 -2.92 -7.63
CA LEU A 316 21.19 -3.33 -7.80
C LEU A 316 21.52 -4.59 -7.00
N GLY A 317 22.39 -5.42 -7.57
CA GLY A 317 22.96 -6.59 -6.91
C GLY A 317 22.12 -7.85 -7.03
N ASN A 318 22.64 -8.92 -6.45
CA ASN A 318 22.06 -10.26 -6.50
C ASN A 318 21.75 -10.73 -5.07
N PRO A 319 20.49 -10.60 -4.62
CA PRO A 319 20.13 -11.05 -3.28
C PRO A 319 20.35 -12.55 -3.14
N ASN A 320 20.81 -13.01 -1.99
CA ASN A 320 20.78 -14.44 -1.68
C ASN A 320 19.33 -14.88 -1.44
N LYS A 321 19.10 -16.18 -1.30
CA LYS A 321 17.76 -16.77 -1.13
C LYS A 321 17.00 -16.15 0.05
N GLU A 322 17.66 -15.96 1.19
CA GLU A 322 17.01 -15.36 2.37
C GLU A 322 16.66 -13.89 2.14
N GLU A 323 17.60 -13.09 1.64
CA GLU A 323 17.35 -11.68 1.32
C GLU A 323 16.17 -11.54 0.36
N PHE A 324 16.14 -12.35 -0.70
CA PHE A 324 15.03 -12.33 -1.66
C PHE A 324 13.68 -12.62 -1.00
N ILE A 325 13.60 -13.70 -0.21
CA ILE A 325 12.36 -14.05 0.51
C ILE A 325 11.93 -12.91 1.45
N ARG A 326 12.86 -12.31 2.21
CA ARG A 326 12.53 -11.22 3.14
C ARG A 326 12.07 -9.95 2.43
N TRP A 327 12.67 -9.65 1.27
CA TRP A 327 12.19 -8.57 0.41
C TRP A 327 10.76 -8.82 -0.11
N MET A 328 10.46 -10.04 -0.57
CA MET A 328 9.12 -10.37 -1.04
C MET A 328 8.09 -10.34 0.10
N GLN A 329 8.45 -10.81 1.29
CA GLN A 329 7.60 -10.72 2.48
C GLN A 329 7.29 -9.27 2.86
N PHE A 330 8.27 -8.38 2.85
CA PHE A 330 8.05 -6.95 3.06
C PHE A 330 7.19 -6.34 1.96
N GLY A 331 7.56 -6.55 0.70
CA GLY A 331 6.90 -5.96 -0.45
C GLY A 331 5.41 -6.31 -0.53
N THR A 332 5.05 -7.58 -0.31
CA THR A 332 3.65 -8.03 -0.33
C THR A 332 2.80 -7.39 0.77
N LEU A 333 3.41 -6.90 1.83
CA LEU A 333 2.76 -6.21 2.94
C LEU A 333 3.15 -4.73 3.01
N SER A 334 3.34 -4.10 1.86
CA SER A 334 3.59 -2.67 1.65
C SER A 334 2.50 -2.04 0.76
N PRO A 335 2.42 -0.71 0.64
CA PRO A 335 1.37 -0.06 -0.16
C PRO A 335 1.34 -0.51 -1.61
N VAL A 336 2.49 -0.57 -2.28
CA VAL A 336 2.63 -1.06 -3.67
C VAL A 336 3.71 -2.11 -3.70
N PHE A 337 3.38 -3.30 -4.16
CA PHE A 337 4.30 -4.43 -4.27
C PHE A 337 4.81 -4.56 -5.71
N ARG A 338 6.03 -4.09 -5.94
CA ARG A 338 6.69 -4.12 -7.25
C ARG A 338 8.12 -4.65 -7.12
N PRO A 339 8.37 -5.93 -7.37
CA PRO A 339 9.73 -6.43 -7.61
C PRO A 339 10.35 -5.70 -8.81
N HIS A 340 11.59 -5.22 -8.66
CA HIS A 340 12.30 -4.52 -9.73
C HIS A 340 13.81 -4.68 -9.63
N CYS A 341 14.50 -4.74 -10.78
CA CYS A 341 15.95 -4.76 -10.85
C CYS A 341 16.47 -4.25 -12.20
N THR A 342 17.75 -3.87 -12.22
CA THR A 342 18.49 -3.52 -13.44
C THR A 342 18.79 -4.76 -14.29
N ASN A 343 19.18 -4.55 -15.55
CA ASN A 343 19.54 -5.60 -16.51
C ASN A 343 20.92 -6.25 -16.24
N THR A 344 21.74 -5.67 -15.36
CA THR A 344 23.10 -6.16 -15.06
C THR A 344 23.15 -7.21 -13.96
N VAL A 345 22.00 -7.61 -13.40
CA VAL A 345 21.92 -8.64 -12.37
C VAL A 345 21.97 -10.03 -13.00
N GLU A 346 22.52 -11.00 -12.27
CA GLU A 346 22.51 -12.41 -12.66
C GLU A 346 21.16 -13.09 -12.44
N ARG A 347 20.38 -12.55 -11.47
CA ARG A 347 19.05 -13.08 -11.10
C ARG A 347 18.04 -11.96 -11.07
N PHE A 348 17.05 -12.04 -11.90
CA PHE A 348 15.90 -11.15 -11.88
C PHE A 348 15.04 -11.36 -10.63
N ARG A 349 13.84 -10.81 -10.58
CA ARG A 349 13.01 -10.82 -9.35
C ARG A 349 11.72 -11.63 -9.51
N GLU A 350 11.62 -12.46 -10.53
CA GLU A 350 10.48 -13.37 -10.68
C GLU A 350 10.47 -14.42 -9.55
N PRO A 351 9.31 -14.80 -9.01
CA PRO A 351 9.18 -15.70 -7.86
C PRO A 351 9.87 -17.07 -7.99
N TRP A 352 10.05 -17.56 -9.21
CA TRP A 352 10.61 -18.89 -9.53
C TRP A 352 12.12 -18.90 -9.77
N ILE A 353 12.80 -17.78 -9.61
CA ILE A 353 14.19 -17.61 -10.02
C ILE A 353 15.20 -18.43 -9.19
N TYR A 354 14.81 -18.92 -8.01
CA TYR A 354 15.69 -19.67 -7.10
C TYR A 354 15.36 -21.16 -7.13
N ASP A 355 14.37 -21.59 -6.38
CA ASP A 355 13.95 -22.98 -6.23
C ASP A 355 12.45 -23.07 -5.86
N GLY A 356 11.95 -24.32 -5.80
CA GLY A 356 10.54 -24.58 -5.51
C GLY A 356 10.11 -24.09 -4.13
N GLU A 357 10.97 -24.19 -3.09
CA GLU A 357 10.64 -23.68 -1.76
C GLU A 357 10.48 -22.16 -1.76
N THR A 358 11.37 -21.45 -2.46
CA THR A 358 11.28 -20.00 -2.60
C THR A 358 10.00 -19.60 -3.34
N LEU A 359 9.70 -20.26 -4.45
CA LEU A 359 8.46 -20.03 -5.20
C LEU A 359 7.23 -20.24 -4.31
N ASP A 360 7.18 -21.33 -3.56
CA ASP A 360 6.04 -21.62 -2.67
C ASP A 360 5.85 -20.56 -1.62
N ILE A 361 6.95 -20.15 -0.96
CA ILE A 361 6.89 -19.08 0.06
C ILE A 361 6.42 -17.76 -0.57
N VAL A 362 7.02 -17.34 -1.66
CA VAL A 362 6.70 -16.05 -2.29
C VAL A 362 5.27 -16.04 -2.82
N ARG A 363 4.81 -17.14 -3.45
CA ARG A 363 3.44 -17.29 -3.92
C ARG A 363 2.43 -17.19 -2.77
N GLU A 364 2.69 -17.82 -1.61
CA GLU A 364 1.83 -17.72 -0.43
C GLU A 364 1.69 -16.28 0.07
N TYR A 365 2.77 -15.49 0.08
CA TYR A 365 2.72 -14.08 0.48
C TYR A 365 2.01 -13.21 -0.57
N ILE A 366 2.19 -13.48 -1.86
CA ILE A 366 1.43 -12.78 -2.91
C ILE A 366 -0.06 -13.09 -2.78
N ASN A 367 -0.43 -14.35 -2.56
CA ASN A 367 -1.80 -14.76 -2.30
C ASN A 367 -2.37 -14.14 -1.02
N LEU A 368 -1.56 -14.04 0.05
CA LEU A 368 -1.93 -13.33 1.27
C LEU A 368 -2.27 -11.86 0.98
N ARG A 369 -1.45 -11.17 0.16
CA ARG A 369 -1.76 -9.82 -0.28
C ARG A 369 -3.11 -9.73 -0.98
N HIS A 370 -3.39 -10.65 -1.92
CA HIS A 370 -4.66 -10.68 -2.65
C HIS A 370 -5.86 -10.94 -1.73
N ARG A 371 -5.72 -11.76 -0.71
CA ARG A 371 -6.76 -11.93 0.32
C ARG A 371 -6.97 -10.67 1.17
N LEU A 372 -5.90 -9.95 1.48
CA LEU A 372 -5.94 -8.70 2.25
C LEU A 372 -6.37 -7.47 1.43
N LEU A 373 -6.62 -7.60 0.12
CA LEU A 373 -7.02 -6.45 -0.72
C LEU A 373 -8.30 -5.75 -0.22
N THR A 374 -9.20 -6.46 0.42
CA THR A 374 -10.37 -5.86 1.10
C THR A 374 -9.96 -4.86 2.18
N VAL A 375 -8.94 -5.19 2.96
CA VAL A 375 -8.40 -4.33 4.04
C VAL A 375 -7.54 -3.22 3.47
N ILE A 376 -6.66 -3.56 2.52
CA ILE A 376 -5.75 -2.58 1.87
C ILE A 376 -6.56 -1.54 1.09
N TYR A 377 -7.57 -1.97 0.34
CA TYR A 377 -8.41 -1.07 -0.46
C TYR A 377 -9.30 -0.17 0.39
N LYS A 378 -9.88 -0.72 1.47
CA LYS A 378 -10.56 0.09 2.49
C LYS A 378 -9.61 1.16 3.06
N SER A 379 -8.38 0.77 3.42
CA SER A 379 -7.40 1.71 3.97
C SER A 379 -6.94 2.75 2.94
N ALA A 380 -6.89 2.39 1.65
CA ALA A 380 -6.64 3.33 0.56
C ALA A 380 -7.79 4.36 0.42
N TYR A 381 -9.04 3.91 0.55
CA TYR A 381 -10.19 4.82 0.59
C TYR A 381 -10.14 5.75 1.81
N GLU A 382 -9.79 5.24 2.99
CA GLU A 382 -9.62 6.07 4.21
C GLU A 382 -8.49 7.08 4.04
N SER A 383 -7.43 6.72 3.32
CA SER A 383 -6.34 7.64 2.98
C SER A 383 -6.83 8.77 2.07
N TYR A 384 -7.64 8.48 1.07
CA TYR A 384 -8.31 9.48 0.24
C TYR A 384 -9.27 10.36 1.07
N GLU A 385 -10.11 9.76 1.90
CA GLU A 385 -11.17 10.48 2.64
C GLU A 385 -10.61 11.41 3.72
N SER A 386 -9.57 10.98 4.43
CA SER A 386 -9.08 11.65 5.64
C SER A 386 -7.57 11.78 5.77
N GLY A 387 -6.82 11.26 4.79
CA GLY A 387 -5.37 11.16 4.87
C GLY A 387 -4.87 10.06 5.82
N GLU A 388 -5.71 9.15 6.31
CA GLU A 388 -5.28 8.05 7.18
C GLU A 388 -4.20 7.20 6.49
N PRO A 389 -3.06 6.86 7.11
CA PRO A 389 -2.05 6.03 6.46
C PRO A 389 -2.58 4.62 6.18
N ILE A 390 -2.25 4.05 5.01
CA ILE A 390 -2.62 2.66 4.66
C ILE A 390 -1.86 1.70 5.57
N PHE A 391 -0.54 1.81 5.57
CA PHE A 391 0.36 1.14 6.52
C PHE A 391 0.90 2.20 7.48
N LYS A 392 0.75 2.00 8.75
CA LYS A 392 0.92 3.06 9.74
C LYS A 392 1.82 2.63 10.90
N VAL A 393 2.60 3.57 11.42
CA VAL A 393 3.33 3.33 12.67
C VAL A 393 2.36 2.83 13.75
N ALA A 394 2.75 1.84 14.53
CA ALA A 394 1.86 1.25 15.53
C ALA A 394 1.29 2.29 16.52
N GLY A 395 2.06 3.31 16.86
CA GLY A 395 1.62 4.44 17.68
C GLY A 395 0.45 5.25 17.13
N TRP A 396 0.13 5.14 15.84
CA TRP A 396 -1.05 5.77 15.26
C TRP A 396 -2.35 5.27 15.89
N ASN A 397 -2.43 3.96 16.13
CA ASN A 397 -3.57 3.32 16.81
C ASN A 397 -3.41 3.36 18.34
N TYR A 398 -2.18 3.52 18.84
CA TYR A 398 -1.82 3.51 20.26
C TYR A 398 -1.10 4.80 20.66
N PRO A 399 -1.78 5.97 20.62
CA PRO A 399 -1.13 7.29 20.75
C PRO A 399 -0.53 7.56 22.13
N LYS A 400 -0.91 6.83 23.16
CA LYS A 400 -0.34 6.92 24.51
C LYS A 400 0.88 6.04 24.71
N ASP A 401 1.14 5.10 23.80
CA ASP A 401 2.26 4.17 23.87
C ASP A 401 3.51 4.79 23.22
N LYS A 402 4.35 5.41 24.06
CA LYS A 402 5.59 6.07 23.61
C LYS A 402 6.56 5.15 22.89
N LYS A 403 6.50 3.82 23.14
CA LYS A 403 7.36 2.85 22.49
C LYS A 403 6.83 2.50 21.10
N ALA A 404 5.54 2.31 20.97
CA ALA A 404 4.87 2.10 19.68
C ALA A 404 5.04 3.29 18.72
N LEU A 405 5.06 4.52 19.26
CA LEU A 405 5.27 5.75 18.48
C LEU A 405 6.68 5.88 17.87
N LYS A 406 7.66 5.21 18.44
CA LYS A 406 9.07 5.32 18.04
C LYS A 406 9.56 4.15 17.19
N ARG A 407 8.66 3.23 16.81
CA ARG A 407 8.99 2.04 16.02
C ARG A 407 8.83 2.32 14.54
N PHE A 408 9.95 2.44 13.82
CA PHE A 408 10.00 2.59 12.36
C PHE A 408 10.53 1.32 11.68
N ASP A 409 10.50 0.21 12.37
CA ASP A 409 10.90 -1.11 11.91
C ASP A 409 9.75 -2.12 11.93
N GLU A 410 8.58 -1.68 12.39
CA GLU A 410 7.31 -2.42 12.41
C GLU A 410 6.13 -1.46 12.22
N TYR A 411 5.02 -1.96 11.70
CA TYR A 411 3.87 -1.15 11.35
C TYR A 411 2.57 -1.94 11.43
N MET A 412 1.45 -1.24 11.30
CA MET A 412 0.11 -1.80 11.31
C MET A 412 -0.53 -1.70 9.93
N LEU A 413 -1.25 -2.74 9.51
CA LEU A 413 -2.28 -2.68 8.49
C LEU A 413 -3.64 -2.67 9.18
N GLY A 414 -4.41 -1.60 8.95
CA GLY A 414 -5.62 -1.36 9.72
C GLY A 414 -5.38 -1.20 11.23
N PRO A 415 -6.37 -1.47 12.07
CA PRO A 415 -6.22 -1.46 13.52
C PRO A 415 -5.69 -2.77 14.10
N ASP A 416 -5.68 -3.86 13.33
CA ASP A 416 -5.66 -5.21 13.86
C ASP A 416 -4.43 -6.04 13.50
N ILE A 417 -3.73 -5.75 12.41
CA ILE A 417 -2.62 -6.57 11.93
C ILE A 417 -1.31 -5.83 12.16
N LEU A 418 -0.45 -6.37 13.02
CA LEU A 418 0.91 -5.87 13.25
C LEU A 418 1.89 -6.68 12.41
N ILE A 419 2.74 -5.97 11.70
CA ILE A 419 3.71 -6.49 10.73
C ILE A 419 5.10 -6.02 11.12
N LYS A 420 6.03 -6.95 11.30
CA LYS A 420 7.44 -6.65 11.53
C LYS A 420 8.30 -7.35 10.48
N PRO A 421 8.70 -6.67 9.40
CA PRO A 421 9.64 -7.22 8.43
C PRO A 421 10.96 -7.63 9.08
N ILE A 422 11.56 -8.70 8.57
CA ILE A 422 12.86 -9.17 9.02
C ILE A 422 13.92 -8.56 8.11
N GLY A 423 14.63 -7.55 8.60
CA GLY A 423 15.68 -6.82 7.89
C GLY A 423 17.09 -7.22 8.32
N GLU A 424 17.28 -8.46 8.74
CA GLU A 424 18.57 -9.05 9.14
C GLU A 424 18.55 -10.55 8.90
N THR A 425 19.73 -11.16 8.71
CA THR A 425 19.77 -12.61 8.50
C THR A 425 19.45 -13.36 9.79
N ILE A 426 18.60 -14.38 9.68
CA ILE A 426 18.31 -15.30 10.79
C ILE A 426 19.45 -16.30 11.03
N PHE A 427 20.42 -16.40 10.14
CA PHE A 427 21.60 -17.27 10.24
C PHE A 427 22.82 -16.56 10.81
N ALA A 428 22.70 -15.29 11.23
CA ALA A 428 23.80 -14.55 11.84
C ALA A 428 24.16 -15.10 13.24
N GLN A 429 25.41 -14.84 13.66
CA GLN A 429 25.95 -15.26 14.97
C GLN A 429 25.24 -14.67 16.20
N ASN A 430 24.28 -13.80 16.01
CA ASN A 430 23.47 -13.13 17.04
C ASN A 430 22.19 -13.92 17.36
N ASP A 431 22.29 -15.13 17.84
CA ASP A 431 21.22 -16.03 18.28
C ASP A 431 19.98 -16.19 17.34
N GLY A 432 19.99 -15.61 16.13
CA GLY A 432 18.95 -15.75 15.11
C GLY A 432 17.55 -15.22 15.48
N LYS A 433 17.43 -14.47 16.60
CA LYS A 433 16.12 -14.03 17.11
C LYS A 433 15.80 -12.61 16.70
N VAL A 434 14.61 -12.43 16.12
CA VAL A 434 14.06 -11.12 15.77
C VAL A 434 13.09 -10.65 16.84
N SER A 435 13.09 -9.33 17.08
CA SER A 435 12.27 -8.69 18.10
C SER A 435 11.11 -7.93 17.47
N ALA A 436 9.89 -8.12 17.99
CA ALA A 436 8.72 -7.33 17.68
C ALA A 436 8.11 -6.74 18.95
N TYR A 437 7.64 -5.51 18.92
CA TYR A 437 6.95 -4.88 20.04
C TYR A 437 5.44 -4.96 19.87
N LEU A 438 4.75 -5.50 20.85
CA LEU A 438 3.30 -5.57 20.88
C LEU A 438 2.73 -4.42 21.73
N PRO A 439 1.94 -3.49 21.13
CA PRO A 439 1.21 -2.47 21.90
C PRO A 439 0.17 -3.08 22.83
N GLU A 440 -0.59 -2.22 23.53
CA GLU A 440 -1.67 -2.64 24.40
C GLU A 440 -2.63 -3.64 23.75
N GLY A 441 -3.12 -4.62 24.50
CA GLY A 441 -4.07 -5.63 24.06
C GLY A 441 -3.55 -7.05 24.17
N LYS A 442 -4.26 -7.96 23.55
CA LYS A 442 -3.87 -9.37 23.41
C LYS A 442 -3.64 -9.64 21.92
N TRP A 443 -2.57 -10.34 21.62
CA TRP A 443 -2.11 -10.57 20.25
C TRP A 443 -1.90 -12.05 19.99
N MET A 444 -2.39 -12.55 18.88
CA MET A 444 -2.10 -13.89 18.40
C MET A 444 -0.99 -13.82 17.36
N TYR A 445 0.07 -14.60 17.54
CA TYR A 445 1.04 -14.86 16.49
C TYR A 445 0.46 -15.82 15.47
N LEU A 446 0.40 -15.42 14.21
CA LEU A 446 -0.38 -16.13 13.20
C LEU A 446 0.14 -17.52 12.85
N PHE A 447 1.46 -17.74 12.92
CA PHE A 447 2.05 -19.01 12.49
C PHE A 447 2.00 -20.12 13.53
N ASP A 448 1.92 -19.79 14.83
CA ASP A 448 1.85 -20.80 15.89
C ASP A 448 0.60 -20.72 16.76
N GLY A 449 -0.26 -19.73 16.52
CA GLY A 449 -1.51 -19.53 17.30
C GLY A 449 -1.30 -19.08 18.74
N LYS A 450 -0.06 -18.82 19.17
CA LYS A 450 0.23 -18.40 20.54
C LYS A 450 -0.26 -16.99 20.81
N ILE A 451 -0.82 -16.82 22.01
CA ILE A 451 -1.33 -15.55 22.49
C ILE A 451 -0.27 -14.87 23.37
N TYR A 452 -0.05 -13.60 23.08
CA TYR A 452 0.85 -12.74 23.83
C TYR A 452 0.08 -11.55 24.41
N MET A 453 0.40 -11.18 25.65
CA MET A 453 -0.04 -9.91 26.23
C MET A 453 0.76 -8.77 25.62
N GLY A 454 0.12 -7.67 25.37
CA GLY A 454 0.75 -6.44 24.88
C GLY A 454 1.66 -5.75 25.91
N HIS A 455 2.11 -4.53 25.58
CA HIS A 455 3.11 -3.74 26.30
C HIS A 455 4.44 -4.47 26.49
N ARG A 456 4.79 -5.36 25.56
CA ARG A 456 6.04 -6.13 25.64
C ARG A 456 6.71 -6.32 24.29
N THR A 457 8.01 -6.55 24.34
CA THR A 457 8.78 -7.03 23.19
C THR A 457 8.82 -8.56 23.22
N ILE A 458 8.44 -9.16 22.10
CA ILE A 458 8.58 -10.59 21.85
C ILE A 458 9.87 -10.78 21.07
N ARG A 459 10.69 -11.74 21.49
CA ARG A 459 11.91 -12.14 20.82
C ARG A 459 11.87 -13.62 20.52
N LYS A 460 11.93 -13.98 19.23
CA LYS A 460 11.70 -15.34 18.76
C LYS A 460 12.53 -15.62 17.51
N GLU A 461 12.84 -16.89 17.27
CA GLU A 461 13.36 -17.39 16.00
C GLU A 461 12.23 -17.56 15.00
N TYR A 462 12.52 -17.31 13.72
CA TYR A 462 11.59 -17.43 12.62
C TYR A 462 12.20 -18.25 11.49
N THR A 463 11.44 -19.12 10.87
CA THR A 463 11.86 -19.83 9.65
C THR A 463 11.83 -18.89 8.44
N LEU A 464 12.30 -19.35 7.28
CA LEU A 464 12.22 -18.57 6.03
C LEU A 464 10.76 -18.27 5.65
N ARG A 465 9.83 -19.19 5.93
CA ARG A 465 8.40 -19.02 5.66
C ARG A 465 7.74 -18.01 6.60
N GLU A 466 8.23 -17.91 7.81
CA GLU A 466 7.64 -17.07 8.86
C GLU A 466 8.19 -15.65 8.85
N MET A 467 7.33 -14.71 9.24
CA MET A 467 7.72 -13.38 9.72
C MET A 467 6.84 -13.01 10.92
N PRO A 468 7.26 -12.04 11.76
CA PRO A 468 6.43 -11.56 12.85
C PRO A 468 5.13 -10.91 12.33
N LEU A 469 4.07 -11.70 12.25
CA LEU A 469 2.71 -11.28 11.95
C LEU A 469 1.81 -11.58 13.14
N PHE A 470 1.22 -10.54 13.72
CA PHE A 470 0.33 -10.66 14.87
C PHE A 470 -1.02 -10.04 14.57
N VAL A 471 -2.07 -10.69 15.02
CA VAL A 471 -3.43 -10.14 14.96
C VAL A 471 -3.95 -9.87 16.37
N ARG A 472 -4.58 -8.70 16.52
CA ARG A 472 -5.22 -8.29 17.77
C ARG A 472 -6.41 -9.21 18.08
N LEU A 473 -6.49 -9.72 19.30
CA LEU A 473 -7.69 -10.46 19.70
C LEU A 473 -8.89 -9.52 19.84
N GLY A 474 -10.02 -10.00 19.42
CA GLY A 474 -11.27 -9.27 19.24
C GLY A 474 -11.54 -8.87 17.78
N ALA A 475 -10.53 -8.93 16.91
CA ALA A 475 -10.63 -8.51 15.52
C ALA A 475 -11.53 -9.43 14.67
N LEU A 476 -12.21 -8.80 13.71
CA LEU A 476 -12.91 -9.44 12.59
C LEU A 476 -12.36 -8.89 11.29
N ILE A 477 -11.65 -9.70 10.53
CA ILE A 477 -10.94 -9.28 9.32
C ILE A 477 -11.64 -9.85 8.08
N PRO A 478 -12.29 -9.01 7.25
CA PRO A 478 -12.82 -9.46 5.97
C PRO A 478 -11.67 -9.78 5.00
N LEU A 479 -11.63 -10.99 4.47
CA LEU A 479 -10.64 -11.45 3.50
C LEU A 479 -11.33 -11.83 2.19
N ALA A 480 -10.73 -11.46 1.07
CA ALA A 480 -11.13 -11.95 -0.24
C ALA A 480 -10.64 -13.38 -0.47
N HIS A 481 -11.17 -14.03 -1.50
CA HIS A 481 -10.59 -15.25 -2.04
C HIS A 481 -9.47 -14.93 -3.03
N GLU A 482 -8.58 -15.89 -3.23
CA GLU A 482 -7.50 -15.80 -4.21
C GLU A 482 -8.05 -15.70 -5.64
N ALA A 483 -7.33 -14.98 -6.47
CA ALA A 483 -7.60 -14.85 -7.89
C ALA A 483 -6.29 -14.60 -8.64
N ARG A 484 -6.25 -14.90 -9.93
CA ARG A 484 -5.06 -14.66 -10.77
C ARG A 484 -4.70 -13.18 -10.89
N ASN A 485 -5.70 -12.33 -10.75
CA ASN A 485 -5.56 -10.87 -10.74
C ASN A 485 -6.80 -10.21 -10.14
N THR A 486 -6.72 -8.92 -9.87
CA THR A 486 -7.80 -8.12 -9.27
C THR A 486 -9.02 -7.94 -10.17
N LYS A 487 -8.86 -8.06 -11.50
CA LYS A 487 -9.99 -8.00 -12.44
C LYS A 487 -10.89 -9.23 -12.29
N GLN A 488 -10.30 -10.40 -12.04
CA GLN A 488 -11.01 -11.65 -11.81
C GLN A 488 -11.50 -11.79 -10.36
N GLN A 489 -10.95 -11.01 -9.42
CA GLN A 489 -11.33 -11.09 -8.02
C GLN A 489 -12.76 -10.57 -7.82
N LYS A 490 -13.60 -11.41 -7.21
CA LYS A 490 -14.99 -11.10 -6.89
C LYS A 490 -15.20 -11.18 -5.38
N TRP A 491 -15.88 -10.19 -4.83
CA TRP A 491 -16.20 -10.15 -3.39
C TRP A 491 -17.64 -10.62 -3.08
N ASP A 492 -18.19 -11.45 -3.96
CA ASP A 492 -19.42 -12.23 -3.73
C ASP A 492 -19.21 -13.36 -2.72
N LYS A 493 -17.95 -13.77 -2.52
CA LYS A 493 -17.51 -14.72 -1.50
C LYS A 493 -16.41 -14.07 -0.66
N LEU A 494 -16.58 -14.10 0.66
CA LEU A 494 -15.59 -13.56 1.60
C LEU A 494 -15.37 -14.52 2.76
N VAL A 495 -14.19 -14.43 3.35
CA VAL A 495 -13.91 -15.03 4.65
C VAL A 495 -13.85 -13.92 5.69
N TYR A 496 -14.64 -14.01 6.74
CA TYR A 496 -14.55 -13.16 7.91
C TYR A 496 -13.74 -13.91 8.96
N ASP A 497 -12.45 -13.55 9.03
CA ASP A 497 -11.47 -14.19 9.92
C ASP A 497 -11.59 -13.57 11.31
N PHE A 498 -12.11 -14.34 12.27
CA PHE A 498 -12.54 -13.87 13.58
C PHE A 498 -11.65 -14.41 14.71
N TYR A 499 -11.11 -13.51 15.49
CA TYR A 499 -10.22 -13.75 16.63
C TYR A 499 -10.93 -13.39 17.96
N PRO A 500 -11.81 -14.23 18.50
CA PRO A 500 -12.71 -13.86 19.58
C PRO A 500 -11.99 -13.50 20.88
N CYS A 501 -12.45 -12.43 21.55
CA CYS A 501 -11.95 -11.98 22.85
C CYS A 501 -13.09 -11.39 23.68
N LYS A 502 -13.21 -11.83 24.96
CA LYS A 502 -14.31 -11.37 25.83
C LYS A 502 -14.15 -9.90 26.24
N GLU A 503 -12.92 -9.44 26.35
CA GLU A 503 -12.58 -8.11 26.83
C GLU A 503 -12.41 -7.07 25.71
N ALA A 504 -12.52 -7.50 24.46
CA ALA A 504 -12.32 -6.62 23.31
C ALA A 504 -13.57 -6.53 22.44
N THR A 505 -13.74 -5.37 21.84
CA THR A 505 -14.73 -5.13 20.78
C THR A 505 -14.02 -4.77 19.51
N ASP A 506 -14.69 -4.95 18.39
CA ASP A 506 -14.24 -4.51 17.08
C ASP A 506 -15.40 -3.91 16.29
N GLU A 507 -15.10 -2.95 15.45
CA GLU A 507 -16.03 -2.38 14.50
C GLU A 507 -15.27 -1.94 13.22
N GLY A 508 -15.89 -2.17 12.10
CA GLY A 508 -15.30 -1.83 10.83
C GLY A 508 -16.30 -1.89 9.69
N TYR A 509 -15.80 -1.82 8.50
CA TYR A 509 -16.63 -1.98 7.30
C TYR A 509 -15.83 -2.55 6.14
N LEU A 510 -16.52 -3.18 5.21
CA LEU A 510 -16.03 -3.48 3.87
C LEU A 510 -16.37 -2.29 2.97
N TYR A 511 -15.38 -1.76 2.27
CA TYR A 511 -15.55 -0.72 1.26
C TYR A 511 -15.58 -1.35 -0.13
N GLU A 512 -16.54 -0.93 -0.96
CA GLU A 512 -16.73 -1.42 -2.32
C GLU A 512 -17.12 -0.29 -3.27
N ASP A 513 -16.53 -0.28 -4.45
CA ASP A 513 -16.89 0.53 -5.60
C ASP A 513 -16.58 -0.22 -6.91
N ASP A 514 -16.59 0.45 -8.05
CA ASP A 514 -16.29 -0.19 -9.33
C ASP A 514 -14.80 -0.57 -9.52
N THR A 515 -13.92 -0.15 -8.61
CA THR A 515 -12.47 -0.40 -8.58
C THR A 515 -11.65 0.26 -9.70
N GLU A 516 -12.28 0.94 -10.63
CA GLU A 516 -11.67 1.42 -11.88
C GLU A 516 -11.83 2.93 -12.09
N THR A 517 -13.01 3.48 -11.78
CA THR A 517 -13.34 4.85 -12.18
C THR A 517 -13.42 5.83 -11.01
N THR A 518 -13.53 7.10 -11.34
CA THR A 518 -13.71 8.21 -10.38
C THR A 518 -15.15 8.28 -9.83
N ALA A 519 -15.99 7.29 -10.08
CA ALA A 519 -17.38 7.24 -9.62
C ALA A 519 -17.51 7.38 -8.10
N TYR A 520 -16.53 6.89 -7.33
CA TYR A 520 -16.49 7.05 -5.87
C TYR A 520 -16.52 8.52 -5.42
N LYS A 521 -15.95 9.45 -6.21
CA LYS A 521 -16.01 10.91 -5.94
C LYS A 521 -17.44 11.46 -6.05
N GLN A 522 -18.32 10.75 -6.75
CA GLN A 522 -19.73 11.07 -6.88
C GLN A 522 -20.61 10.30 -5.89
N GLY A 523 -19.99 9.69 -4.85
CA GLY A 523 -20.71 8.90 -3.86
C GLY A 523 -21.14 7.51 -4.35
N MET A 524 -20.67 7.06 -5.51
CA MET A 524 -20.99 5.74 -6.07
C MET A 524 -20.06 4.68 -5.46
N TYR A 525 -20.26 4.40 -4.20
CA TYR A 525 -19.59 3.35 -3.45
C TYR A 525 -20.56 2.76 -2.42
N ARG A 526 -20.14 1.73 -1.71
CA ARG A 526 -20.92 1.05 -0.67
C ARG A 526 -20.02 0.69 0.51
N LYS A 527 -20.57 0.85 1.73
CA LYS A 527 -19.96 0.42 3.00
C LYS A 527 -20.85 -0.62 3.67
N SER A 528 -20.34 -1.82 3.88
CA SER A 528 -21.00 -2.88 4.66
C SER A 528 -20.35 -2.96 6.03
N SER A 529 -20.98 -2.32 7.03
CA SER A 529 -20.41 -2.18 8.36
C SER A 529 -20.63 -3.45 9.20
N TYR A 530 -19.75 -3.66 10.18
CA TYR A 530 -19.88 -4.74 11.17
C TYR A 530 -19.48 -4.26 12.57
N LYS A 531 -19.98 -4.97 13.58
CA LYS A 531 -19.60 -4.77 14.97
C LYS A 531 -19.48 -6.11 15.68
N VAL A 532 -18.47 -6.24 16.53
CA VAL A 532 -18.18 -7.45 17.31
C VAL A 532 -18.13 -7.11 18.78
N ALA A 533 -18.78 -7.90 19.60
CA ALA A 533 -18.74 -7.79 21.06
C ALA A 533 -18.99 -9.15 21.74
N TYR A 534 -18.65 -9.24 23.02
CA TYR A 534 -19.05 -10.36 23.86
C TYR A 534 -20.29 -9.98 24.71
N CYS A 535 -21.32 -10.81 24.62
CA CYS A 535 -22.53 -10.70 25.46
C CYS A 535 -22.37 -11.59 26.69
N GLY A 536 -22.14 -11.00 27.86
CA GLY A 536 -21.96 -11.73 29.10
C GLY A 536 -23.23 -12.47 29.56
N THR A 537 -24.42 -11.89 29.37
CA THR A 537 -25.70 -12.49 29.74
C THR A 537 -26.06 -13.67 28.86
N CYS A 538 -25.72 -13.62 27.58
CA CYS A 538 -25.94 -14.69 26.63
C CYS A 538 -24.80 -15.72 26.62
N ASN A 539 -23.65 -15.41 27.23
CA ASN A 539 -22.41 -16.16 27.15
C ASN A 539 -22.02 -16.47 25.68
N ALA A 540 -22.06 -15.45 24.84
CA ALA A 540 -21.82 -15.58 23.41
C ALA A 540 -21.00 -14.43 22.86
N TYR A 541 -20.19 -14.68 21.81
CA TYR A 541 -19.69 -13.62 20.93
C TYR A 541 -20.78 -13.26 19.93
N VAL A 542 -20.98 -11.98 19.71
CA VAL A 542 -21.99 -11.43 18.81
C VAL A 542 -21.31 -10.67 17.70
N VAL A 543 -21.60 -11.04 16.47
CA VAL A 543 -21.19 -10.31 15.27
C VAL A 543 -22.45 -9.76 14.62
N ASN A 544 -22.56 -8.45 14.58
CA ASN A 544 -23.61 -7.76 13.83
C ASN A 544 -23.04 -7.33 12.47
N LEU A 545 -23.70 -7.76 11.40
CA LEU A 545 -23.48 -7.23 10.06
C LEU A 545 -24.65 -6.30 9.74
N PHE A 546 -24.34 -5.06 9.38
CA PHE A 546 -25.36 -4.08 9.04
C PHE A 546 -25.59 -4.03 7.54
N LYS A 547 -26.81 -3.71 7.14
CA LYS A 547 -27.14 -3.45 5.74
C LYS A 547 -26.16 -2.44 5.14
N ALA A 548 -25.78 -2.67 3.91
CA ALA A 548 -24.83 -1.78 3.24
C ALA A 548 -25.43 -0.39 3.01
N GLU A 549 -24.61 0.62 3.22
CA GLU A 549 -24.93 2.02 2.96
C GLU A 549 -24.20 2.49 1.70
N GLY A 550 -24.84 3.36 0.93
CA GLY A 550 -24.32 3.88 -0.34
C GLY A 550 -24.78 3.08 -1.54
N THR A 551 -24.43 3.57 -2.73
CA THR A 551 -24.87 2.98 -3.98
C THR A 551 -23.74 2.99 -5.00
N PHE A 552 -23.49 1.86 -5.63
CA PHE A 552 -22.73 1.78 -6.87
C PHE A 552 -23.38 0.75 -7.78
N THR A 553 -23.07 0.79 -9.05
CA THR A 553 -23.60 -0.12 -10.06
C THR A 553 -22.46 -0.76 -10.85
N GLY A 554 -22.70 -1.90 -11.43
CA GLY A 554 -21.73 -2.62 -12.23
C GLY A 554 -21.63 -4.10 -11.85
N GLU A 555 -20.78 -4.81 -12.51
CA GLU A 555 -20.61 -6.26 -12.36
C GLU A 555 -20.14 -6.69 -10.96
N LYS A 556 -19.44 -5.81 -10.26
CA LYS A 556 -18.94 -6.05 -8.88
C LYS A 556 -19.96 -5.67 -7.79
N CYS A 557 -21.15 -5.17 -8.17
CA CYS A 557 -22.23 -4.80 -7.23
C CYS A 557 -23.09 -6.02 -6.88
N PHE A 558 -22.61 -6.87 -6.00
CA PHE A 558 -23.33 -8.08 -5.57
C PHE A 558 -24.49 -7.74 -4.63
N LYS A 559 -25.66 -8.37 -4.83
CA LYS A 559 -26.83 -8.27 -3.95
C LYS A 559 -26.78 -9.29 -2.81
N GLU A 560 -26.12 -10.39 -3.05
CA GLU A 560 -25.98 -11.51 -2.12
C GLU A 560 -24.51 -11.90 -1.99
N ARG A 561 -24.10 -12.31 -0.82
CA ARG A 561 -22.71 -12.65 -0.52
C ARG A 561 -22.67 -13.91 0.33
N LYS A 562 -21.83 -14.88 -0.07
CA LYS A 562 -21.48 -16.00 0.77
C LYS A 562 -20.33 -15.58 1.71
N ILE A 563 -20.60 -15.57 3.00
CA ILE A 563 -19.62 -15.26 4.04
C ILE A 563 -19.26 -16.56 4.76
N THR A 564 -17.99 -16.92 4.77
CA THR A 564 -17.47 -17.97 5.64
C THR A 564 -16.86 -17.31 6.87
N PHE A 565 -17.46 -17.46 8.03
CA PHE A 565 -16.80 -17.10 9.28
C PHE A 565 -15.79 -18.19 9.64
N LYS A 566 -14.53 -17.78 9.75
CA LYS A 566 -13.42 -18.59 10.22
C LYS A 566 -13.08 -18.12 11.63
N VAL A 567 -13.51 -18.90 12.62
CA VAL A 567 -13.41 -18.52 14.04
C VAL A 567 -12.29 -19.29 14.71
N HIS A 568 -11.30 -18.59 15.24
CA HIS A 568 -10.19 -19.20 15.96
C HIS A 568 -10.60 -19.60 17.38
N LEU A 569 -10.58 -20.89 17.69
CA LEU A 569 -10.94 -21.44 18.99
C LEU A 569 -9.75 -21.36 19.95
N LEU A 570 -9.57 -20.20 20.57
CA LEU A 570 -8.44 -19.90 21.43
C LEU A 570 -8.58 -20.59 22.81
N ASN A 571 -7.46 -21.02 23.40
CA ASN A 571 -7.43 -21.61 24.75
C ASN A 571 -8.42 -22.77 24.96
N LYS A 572 -8.61 -23.64 23.96
CA LYS A 572 -9.56 -24.77 24.00
C LYS A 572 -11.02 -24.33 24.19
N GLN A 573 -11.36 -23.11 23.77
CA GLN A 573 -12.77 -22.70 23.77
C GLN A 573 -13.62 -23.65 22.92
N GLN A 574 -14.84 -23.89 23.38
CA GLN A 574 -15.80 -24.67 22.62
C GLN A 574 -17.01 -23.81 22.31
N ILE A 575 -17.31 -23.65 21.05
CA ILE A 575 -18.58 -23.09 20.60
C ILE A 575 -19.57 -24.24 20.53
N ARG A 576 -20.66 -24.15 21.25
CA ARG A 576 -21.68 -25.19 21.36
C ARG A 576 -22.79 -25.03 20.35
N ARG A 577 -23.12 -23.81 20.02
CA ARG A 577 -24.24 -23.46 19.14
C ARG A 577 -23.89 -22.15 18.39
N ILE A 578 -24.39 -22.04 17.18
CA ILE A 578 -24.33 -20.79 16.40
C ILE A 578 -25.73 -20.47 15.91
N THR A 579 -26.14 -19.22 16.01
CA THR A 579 -27.40 -18.76 15.43
C THR A 579 -27.14 -17.58 14.46
N VAL A 580 -27.95 -17.49 13.43
CA VAL A 580 -28.05 -16.37 12.50
C VAL A 580 -29.48 -15.85 12.60
N ASN A 581 -29.63 -14.61 13.04
CA ASN A 581 -30.94 -13.99 13.32
C ASN A 581 -31.87 -14.89 14.19
N GLY A 582 -31.27 -15.55 15.18
CA GLY A 582 -31.96 -16.45 16.11
C GLY A 582 -32.15 -17.91 15.62
N GLU A 583 -31.96 -18.19 14.34
CA GLU A 583 -32.05 -19.54 13.78
C GLU A 583 -30.71 -20.26 13.92
N GLU A 584 -30.75 -21.51 14.37
CA GLU A 584 -29.56 -22.34 14.56
C GLU A 584 -28.99 -22.78 13.20
N VAL A 585 -27.69 -22.67 13.04
CA VAL A 585 -26.98 -23.05 11.83
C VAL A 585 -25.88 -24.08 12.10
N ALA A 586 -25.70 -24.99 11.14
CA ALA A 586 -24.65 -26.00 11.22
C ALA A 586 -23.26 -25.36 11.02
N PHE A 587 -22.27 -25.89 11.73
CA PHE A 587 -20.87 -25.48 11.58
C PHE A 587 -19.95 -26.71 11.58
N LYS A 588 -18.72 -26.48 11.10
CA LYS A 588 -17.67 -27.49 11.06
C LYS A 588 -16.49 -27.04 11.91
N VAL A 589 -15.99 -27.90 12.77
CA VAL A 589 -14.73 -27.70 13.46
C VAL A 589 -13.63 -28.42 12.68
N VAL A 590 -12.62 -27.66 12.26
CA VAL A 590 -11.45 -28.17 11.58
C VAL A 590 -10.30 -28.15 12.56
N LYS A 591 -9.68 -29.30 12.76
CA LYS A 591 -8.54 -29.41 13.65
C LYS A 591 -7.31 -28.82 13.00
N LYS A 592 -6.44 -28.31 13.85
CA LYS A 592 -5.11 -27.80 13.55
C LYS A 592 -4.44 -28.50 12.37
N ASP A 593 -4.02 -27.72 11.39
CA ASP A 593 -3.09 -28.12 10.33
C ASP A 593 -1.82 -27.30 10.44
N VAL A 594 -0.72 -27.93 10.83
CA VAL A 594 0.59 -27.28 11.00
C VAL A 594 1.26 -26.90 9.68
N SER A 595 0.74 -27.39 8.56
CA SER A 595 1.25 -27.07 7.22
C SER A 595 0.52 -25.89 6.57
N ALA A 596 -0.62 -25.48 7.11
CA ALA A 596 -1.43 -24.41 6.54
C ALA A 596 -0.77 -23.05 6.73
N PHE A 597 -0.77 -22.24 5.68
CA PHE A 597 -0.36 -20.85 5.77
C PHE A 597 -1.41 -20.05 6.55
N PRO A 598 -1.03 -19.25 7.55
CA PRO A 598 -1.98 -18.43 8.28
C PRO A 598 -2.68 -17.45 7.33
N LEU A 599 -3.93 -17.15 7.59
CA LEU A 599 -4.78 -16.33 6.72
C LEU A 599 -5.15 -16.98 5.37
N ASN A 600 -4.93 -18.27 5.17
CA ASN A 600 -5.60 -18.99 4.09
C ASN A 600 -7.10 -19.01 4.34
N ALA A 601 -7.88 -18.75 3.28
CA ALA A 601 -9.32 -18.58 3.39
C ALA A 601 -10.05 -19.84 3.91
N ASP A 602 -9.57 -21.00 3.49
CA ASP A 602 -10.23 -22.30 3.75
C ASP A 602 -9.45 -23.21 4.72
N GLU A 603 -8.30 -22.76 5.25
CA GLU A 603 -7.41 -23.57 6.07
C GLU A 603 -7.26 -23.04 7.50
N THR A 604 -6.82 -23.90 8.38
CA THR A 604 -6.74 -23.61 9.83
C THR A 604 -5.40 -22.99 10.21
N ALA A 605 -5.42 -22.12 11.21
CA ALA A 605 -4.16 -21.68 11.82
C ALA A 605 -3.48 -22.85 12.54
N PRO A 606 -2.13 -22.94 12.51
CA PRO A 606 -1.40 -24.13 12.93
C PRO A 606 -1.60 -24.61 14.36
N ASP A 607 -1.95 -23.79 15.31
CA ASP A 607 -2.00 -24.15 16.72
C ASP A 607 -3.34 -23.95 17.43
N SER A 608 -4.41 -23.65 16.70
CA SER A 608 -5.77 -23.60 17.25
C SER A 608 -6.76 -24.32 16.35
N ASP A 609 -7.68 -25.05 16.95
CA ASP A 609 -8.83 -25.52 16.20
C ASP A 609 -9.60 -24.32 15.65
N THR A 610 -10.12 -24.46 14.44
CA THR A 610 -10.86 -23.40 13.75
C THR A 610 -12.27 -23.87 13.46
N LEU A 611 -13.22 -23.00 13.71
CA LEU A 611 -14.61 -23.26 13.39
C LEU A 611 -14.97 -22.53 12.09
N LEU A 612 -15.61 -23.24 11.18
CA LEU A 612 -16.11 -22.70 9.92
C LEU A 612 -17.65 -22.74 9.90
N VAL A 613 -18.26 -21.59 9.65
CA VAL A 613 -19.70 -21.48 9.41
C VAL A 613 -19.98 -20.60 8.20
N ASN A 614 -20.88 -21.05 7.34
CA ASN A 614 -21.27 -20.31 6.13
C ASN A 614 -22.59 -19.58 6.36
N VAL A 615 -22.60 -18.32 5.99
CA VAL A 615 -23.79 -17.45 6.01
C VAL A 615 -24.02 -16.90 4.62
N LEU A 616 -25.22 -17.06 4.09
CA LEU A 616 -25.65 -16.41 2.86
C LEU A 616 -26.33 -15.10 3.22
N ALA A 617 -25.63 -13.99 3.01
CA ALA A 617 -26.09 -12.69 3.45
C ALA A 617 -26.59 -11.85 2.26
N GLN A 618 -27.82 -11.35 2.35
CA GLN A 618 -28.32 -10.28 1.48
C GLN A 618 -27.69 -8.97 1.91
N VAL A 619 -27.03 -8.26 1.01
CA VAL A 619 -26.24 -7.07 1.34
C VAL A 619 -27.10 -5.92 1.89
N GLU A 620 -28.40 -5.93 1.58
CA GLU A 620 -29.37 -4.92 2.01
C GLU A 620 -30.09 -5.26 3.34
N LYS A 621 -29.63 -6.30 4.07
CA LYS A 621 -30.23 -6.74 5.33
C LYS A 621 -29.20 -6.76 6.46
N ASP A 622 -29.71 -6.56 7.69
CA ASP A 622 -28.94 -6.75 8.91
C ASP A 622 -28.91 -8.23 9.30
N TYR A 623 -27.77 -8.65 9.87
CA TYR A 623 -27.60 -10.00 10.42
C TYR A 623 -26.97 -9.93 11.80
N GLU A 624 -27.51 -10.71 12.73
CA GLU A 624 -26.91 -11.01 14.02
C GLU A 624 -26.43 -12.46 14.02
N ILE A 625 -25.14 -12.66 14.21
CA ILE A 625 -24.51 -13.97 14.30
C ILE A 625 -24.00 -14.15 15.73
N MET A 626 -24.51 -15.16 16.42
CA MET A 626 -24.14 -15.45 17.82
C MET A 626 -23.39 -16.77 17.92
N PHE A 627 -22.23 -16.72 18.55
CA PHE A 627 -21.37 -17.88 18.83
C PHE A 627 -21.40 -18.19 20.32
N TYR A 628 -22.23 -19.15 20.73
CA TYR A 628 -22.47 -19.52 22.15
C TYR A 628 -21.36 -20.42 22.70
N LEU A 629 -20.78 -20.05 23.86
CA LEU A 629 -19.74 -20.79 24.59
C LEU A 629 -20.29 -21.91 25.46
#